data_be37477b1071efd197f6f203f6da9c80
#
_entry.id   be37477b1071efd197f6f203f6da9c80
#
_cell.length_a   1.000
_cell.length_b   1.000
_cell.length_c   1.000
_cell.angle_alpha   90.00
_cell.angle_beta   90.00
_cell.angle_gamma   90.00
#
_symmetry.space_group_name_H-M   'P 1'
#
loop_
_entity.id
_entity.type
_entity.pdbx_description
1 polymer ?
#
loop_
_entity_poly.entity_id
_entity_poly.type
_entity_poly.pdbx_seq_one_letter_code
_entity_poly.pdbx_strand_id
1 'polypeptide(L)'
;MRKNFILSILFGFIFLFAGKVSAQQDATIDPSDIKFWIGEGENEVVFIVNWAEPDTALAWGYRFAAETVTIKDVMDDIAEADYRFSFDASGSEYGYWLNDIFFNDGVLDLRLTEPGWVSYVVNGQPSWNFFDAQTLVNNDYVKWGDTYCGTMVDPENWIYVWEKEVAPVYALAEEATIDPEAIRYWVGEGENEVVFAVNWNEPDTCLAWGYRFSEETVTVQQIMDDIAEADPRFAYDAAGGWLNDITYNDGILNLGLVGMYYMFNVNGGMAMLGFDQQTVSNGDFVKWGDESCGTEIAPWTLVWTKEVVAVYPYAVEATIDPSDVLFWIGNGQNEVVFCVNWNEPNTALAWGYRFSEESVTVKQVMDGIAEVDSRFAYQADGSWLTDITYQDGTLDLSLVGAYFMYNLNGEAAMLGFDTQPVVDGDFIKWGDVSCGTEIAPWTYVWEQEVQPVSAFTSLDEAQGNTLSVFPNPSFGETFVTVESNGISVISVFDMQGHMVSTVTRETMAGETVRIDTRMMESGVYFIMVNNDNATQIAKLVVK
;
A
#
# COMPACT_ATOMS: atom_id res chain seq x y z
N MET A 1 -11.15 -82.04 71.87
CA MET A 1 -10.71 -81.53 70.58
C MET A 1 -11.92 -80.78 69.98
N ARG A 2 -11.87 -79.52 69.93
CA ARG A 2 -13.00 -78.63 69.75
C ARG A 2 -13.44 -78.50 68.32
N LYS A 3 -14.75 -78.74 68.08
CA LYS A 3 -15.45 -78.43 66.83
C LYS A 3 -15.94 -76.97 66.89
N ASN A 4 -15.53 -76.19 65.96
CA ASN A 4 -16.12 -74.88 65.79
C ASN A 4 -17.17 -74.89 64.70
N PHE A 5 -18.38 -74.57 65.08
CA PHE A 5 -19.52 -74.29 64.19
C PHE A 5 -19.40 -72.92 63.64
N ILE A 6 -19.38 -72.76 62.32
CA ILE A 6 -19.48 -71.45 61.65
C ILE A 6 -20.90 -71.33 61.15
N LEU A 7 -21.63 -70.39 61.71
CA LEU A 7 -22.95 -69.97 61.30
C LEU A 7 -22.83 -68.98 60.14
N SER A 8 -23.22 -69.39 58.93
CA SER A 8 -23.29 -68.53 57.74
C SER A 8 -24.57 -67.71 57.78
N ILE A 9 -24.44 -66.40 58.02
CA ILE A 9 -25.53 -65.42 57.86
C ILE A 9 -25.52 -64.96 56.40
N LEU A 10 -26.57 -65.36 55.66
CA LEU A 10 -26.81 -64.91 54.30
C LEU A 10 -27.45 -63.51 54.36
N PHE A 11 -26.67 -62.45 54.19
CA PHE A 11 -27.18 -61.11 53.97
C PHE A 11 -27.53 -60.96 52.50
N GLY A 12 -28.80 -60.99 52.20
CA GLY A 12 -29.31 -60.59 50.90
C GLY A 12 -29.16 -59.10 50.70
N PHE A 13 -28.18 -58.70 49.89
CA PHE A 13 -28.11 -57.36 49.39
C PHE A 13 -29.20 -57.18 48.32
N ILE A 14 -30.30 -56.54 48.70
CA ILE A 14 -31.20 -55.96 47.72
C ILE A 14 -30.51 -54.72 47.17
N PHE A 15 -29.90 -54.84 45.99
CA PHE A 15 -29.53 -53.69 45.19
C PHE A 15 -30.81 -53.03 44.69
N LEU A 16 -31.29 -52.03 45.41
CA LEU A 16 -32.13 -51.02 44.87
C LEU A 16 -31.30 -50.27 43.80
N PHE A 17 -31.48 -50.65 42.57
CA PHE A 17 -31.17 -49.77 41.44
C PHE A 17 -32.16 -48.58 41.56
N ALA A 18 -31.79 -47.59 42.35
CA ALA A 18 -32.27 -46.25 42.11
C ALA A 18 -31.61 -45.81 40.79
N GLY A 19 -32.26 -46.11 39.67
CA GLY A 19 -31.98 -45.42 38.44
C GLY A 19 -32.17 -43.94 38.80
N LYS A 20 -31.09 -43.17 38.78
CA LYS A 20 -31.23 -41.73 38.65
C LYS A 20 -31.98 -41.54 37.33
N VAL A 21 -33.25 -41.31 37.39
CA VAL A 21 -33.96 -40.61 36.33
C VAL A 21 -33.24 -39.29 36.29
N SER A 22 -32.27 -39.17 35.41
CA SER A 22 -31.74 -37.85 35.01
C SER A 22 -32.98 -37.11 34.56
N ALA A 23 -33.37 -36.08 35.28
CA ALA A 23 -34.39 -35.19 34.76
C ALA A 23 -33.88 -34.70 33.41
N GLN A 24 -34.63 -34.98 32.36
CA GLN A 24 -34.35 -34.42 31.03
C GLN A 24 -34.26 -32.90 31.19
N GLN A 25 -33.16 -32.36 30.84
CA GLN A 25 -32.86 -30.93 30.99
C GLN A 25 -32.67 -30.33 29.61
N ASP A 26 -33.21 -29.17 29.44
CA ASP A 26 -33.05 -28.39 28.22
C ASP A 26 -31.58 -28.11 27.95
N ALA A 27 -31.12 -28.38 26.73
CA ALA A 27 -29.72 -28.14 26.37
C ALA A 27 -29.46 -26.65 26.13
N THR A 28 -28.35 -26.19 26.61
CA THR A 28 -27.92 -24.79 26.48
C THR A 28 -26.47 -24.72 25.96
N ILE A 29 -25.97 -23.54 25.71
CA ILE A 29 -24.59 -23.26 25.33
C ILE A 29 -23.99 -22.26 26.34
N ASP A 30 -22.70 -22.39 26.64
CA ASP A 30 -22.02 -21.40 27.47
C ASP A 30 -21.96 -20.06 26.71
N PRO A 31 -22.29 -18.92 27.31
CA PRO A 31 -22.19 -17.62 26.65
C PRO A 31 -20.78 -17.33 26.05
N SER A 32 -19.72 -17.89 26.64
CA SER A 32 -18.35 -17.76 26.10
C SER A 32 -18.12 -18.51 24.78
N ASP A 33 -19.00 -19.47 24.44
CA ASP A 33 -18.93 -20.23 23.18
C ASP A 33 -19.75 -19.56 22.06
N ILE A 34 -20.53 -18.52 22.37
CA ILE A 34 -21.28 -17.75 21.36
C ILE A 34 -20.31 -17.02 20.43
N LYS A 35 -20.54 -17.17 19.13
CA LYS A 35 -19.69 -16.60 18.07
C LYS A 35 -20.30 -15.39 17.37
N PHE A 36 -21.59 -15.17 17.49
CA PHE A 36 -22.27 -14.02 16.91
C PHE A 36 -23.10 -13.29 17.96
N TRP A 37 -22.61 -12.13 18.38
CA TRP A 37 -23.27 -11.24 19.30
C TRP A 37 -23.87 -10.06 18.53
N ILE A 38 -25.14 -9.80 18.73
CA ILE A 38 -25.92 -8.74 18.08
C ILE A 38 -26.32 -7.71 19.12
N GLY A 39 -26.45 -6.44 18.72
CA GLY A 39 -26.77 -5.35 19.62
C GLY A 39 -25.61 -4.86 20.48
N GLU A 40 -25.88 -3.87 21.34
CA GLU A 40 -24.87 -3.22 22.19
C GLU A 40 -25.39 -3.04 23.62
N GLY A 41 -24.51 -3.17 24.60
CA GLY A 41 -24.84 -2.97 26.02
C GLY A 41 -24.08 -3.90 26.94
N GLU A 42 -24.33 -3.72 28.26
CA GLU A 42 -23.68 -4.54 29.31
C GLU A 42 -24.49 -5.78 29.69
N ASN A 43 -25.77 -5.85 29.29
CA ASN A 43 -26.61 -7.01 29.52
C ASN A 43 -26.55 -7.98 28.36
N GLU A 44 -26.50 -9.27 28.63
CA GLU A 44 -26.38 -10.33 27.64
C GLU A 44 -27.48 -11.37 27.82
N VAL A 45 -28.05 -11.83 26.73
CA VAL A 45 -28.96 -12.99 26.69
C VAL A 45 -28.55 -13.93 25.57
N VAL A 46 -28.84 -15.23 25.71
CA VAL A 46 -28.63 -16.24 24.69
C VAL A 46 -29.97 -16.59 24.06
N PHE A 47 -30.03 -16.47 22.73
CA PHE A 47 -31.21 -16.82 21.95
C PHE A 47 -30.95 -18.11 21.16
N ILE A 48 -31.79 -19.13 21.37
CA ILE A 48 -31.61 -20.47 20.81
C ILE A 48 -32.86 -20.88 20.04
N VAL A 49 -32.66 -21.47 18.86
CA VAL A 49 -33.76 -22.11 18.12
C VAL A 49 -33.39 -23.55 17.83
N ASN A 50 -34.37 -24.45 18.06
CA ASN A 50 -34.22 -25.87 17.91
C ASN A 50 -35.16 -26.38 16.81
N TRP A 51 -34.60 -26.94 15.74
CA TRP A 51 -35.36 -27.50 14.62
C TRP A 51 -35.31 -29.02 14.58
N ALA A 52 -36.39 -29.62 14.13
CA ALA A 52 -36.48 -31.07 13.93
C ALA A 52 -35.75 -31.51 12.64
N GLU A 53 -35.82 -30.70 11.60
CA GLU A 53 -35.21 -31.01 10.31
C GLU A 53 -34.57 -29.74 9.70
N PRO A 54 -33.26 -29.76 9.44
CA PRO A 54 -32.30 -30.75 9.90
C PRO A 54 -32.20 -30.76 11.41
N ASP A 55 -31.83 -31.89 11.98
CA ASP A 55 -31.73 -32.10 13.42
C ASP A 55 -30.65 -31.23 14.07
N THR A 56 -30.99 -29.94 14.35
CA THR A 56 -30.05 -28.94 14.84
C THR A 56 -30.67 -27.98 15.87
N ALA A 57 -29.79 -27.40 16.70
CA ALA A 57 -30.10 -26.28 17.57
C ALA A 57 -29.02 -25.23 17.41
N LEU A 58 -29.40 -23.98 17.13
CA LEU A 58 -28.51 -22.86 16.86
C LEU A 58 -28.72 -21.73 17.85
N ALA A 59 -27.62 -21.07 18.21
CA ALA A 59 -27.63 -20.00 19.21
C ALA A 59 -26.95 -18.70 18.68
N TRP A 60 -27.60 -17.58 19.00
CA TRP A 60 -27.10 -16.21 18.87
C TRP A 60 -26.92 -15.61 20.26
N GLY A 61 -26.02 -14.69 20.43
CA GLY A 61 -25.92 -13.80 21.56
C GLY A 61 -26.59 -12.46 21.26
N TYR A 62 -27.22 -11.88 22.24
CA TYR A 62 -27.81 -10.55 22.11
C TYR A 62 -27.44 -9.65 23.29
N ARG A 63 -26.98 -8.42 22.98
CA ARG A 63 -26.58 -7.40 23.97
C ARG A 63 -27.53 -6.24 23.98
N PHE A 64 -27.82 -5.72 25.17
CA PHE A 64 -28.73 -4.59 25.33
C PHE A 64 -28.35 -3.71 26.52
N ALA A 65 -28.70 -2.41 26.44
CA ALA A 65 -28.39 -1.44 27.48
C ALA A 65 -29.55 -1.23 28.49
N ALA A 66 -30.78 -1.54 28.10
CA ALA A 66 -31.96 -1.41 28.95
C ALA A 66 -31.95 -2.42 30.10
N GLU A 67 -32.79 -2.22 31.14
CA GLU A 67 -32.96 -3.18 32.25
C GLU A 67 -33.58 -4.51 31.77
N THR A 68 -34.46 -4.44 30.77
CA THR A 68 -35.15 -5.59 30.18
C THR A 68 -35.30 -5.39 28.66
N VAL A 69 -35.41 -6.49 27.93
CA VAL A 69 -35.73 -6.53 26.48
C VAL A 69 -36.83 -7.58 26.27
N THR A 70 -37.72 -7.42 25.29
CA THR A 70 -38.68 -8.47 24.95
C THR A 70 -38.07 -9.50 24.00
N ILE A 71 -38.62 -10.73 24.00
CA ILE A 71 -38.15 -11.75 23.03
C ILE A 71 -38.37 -11.28 21.60
N LYS A 72 -39.46 -10.54 21.34
CA LYS A 72 -39.74 -9.99 20.02
C LYS A 72 -38.65 -9.01 19.58
N ASP A 73 -38.22 -8.09 20.44
CA ASP A 73 -37.15 -7.15 20.12
C ASP A 73 -35.84 -7.89 19.78
N VAL A 74 -35.49 -8.93 20.55
CA VAL A 74 -34.34 -9.79 20.27
C VAL A 74 -34.45 -10.45 18.88
N MET A 75 -35.64 -10.99 18.55
CA MET A 75 -35.85 -11.63 17.25
C MET A 75 -35.84 -10.63 16.07
N ASP A 76 -36.42 -9.45 16.28
CA ASP A 76 -36.43 -8.39 15.28
C ASP A 76 -34.99 -7.93 14.98
N ASP A 77 -34.17 -7.68 16.00
CA ASP A 77 -32.80 -7.23 15.87
C ASP A 77 -31.89 -8.34 15.27
N ILE A 78 -32.14 -9.62 15.61
CA ILE A 78 -31.45 -10.74 14.96
C ILE A 78 -31.80 -10.80 13.47
N ALA A 79 -33.09 -10.63 13.12
CA ALA A 79 -33.53 -10.66 11.73
C ALA A 79 -32.99 -9.46 10.91
N GLU A 80 -32.73 -8.31 11.56
CA GLU A 80 -32.08 -7.17 10.91
C GLU A 80 -30.58 -7.40 10.70
N ALA A 81 -29.90 -8.00 11.68
CA ALA A 81 -28.44 -8.19 11.66
C ALA A 81 -27.99 -9.45 10.89
N ASP A 82 -28.84 -10.50 10.84
CA ASP A 82 -28.55 -11.77 10.18
C ASP A 82 -29.65 -12.11 9.17
N TYR A 83 -29.46 -11.77 7.90
CA TYR A 83 -30.44 -12.01 6.84
C TYR A 83 -30.81 -13.50 6.65
N ARG A 84 -30.02 -14.42 7.18
CA ARG A 84 -30.34 -15.87 7.17
C ARG A 84 -31.48 -16.21 8.11
N PHE A 85 -31.67 -15.40 9.15
CA PHE A 85 -32.72 -15.57 10.14
C PHE A 85 -33.93 -14.73 9.79
N SER A 86 -35.10 -15.33 9.85
CA SER A 86 -36.37 -14.62 9.77
C SER A 86 -37.45 -15.39 10.51
N PHE A 87 -38.57 -14.76 10.78
CA PHE A 87 -39.72 -15.40 11.42
C PHE A 87 -41.02 -14.85 10.89
N ASP A 88 -42.06 -15.67 10.97
CA ASP A 88 -43.44 -15.28 10.67
C ASP A 88 -44.26 -15.25 11.98
N ALA A 89 -44.98 -14.18 12.20
CA ALA A 89 -45.80 -14.00 13.38
C ALA A 89 -47.13 -13.28 13.08
N SER A 90 -48.19 -13.75 13.73
CA SER A 90 -49.51 -13.15 13.61
C SER A 90 -49.83 -12.32 14.84
N GLY A 91 -50.13 -11.03 14.66
CA GLY A 91 -50.54 -10.13 15.74
C GLY A 91 -52.05 -10.10 15.98
N SER A 92 -52.43 -9.94 17.25
CA SER A 92 -53.80 -9.69 17.68
C SER A 92 -53.81 -8.57 18.74
N GLU A 93 -55.02 -8.17 19.19
CA GLU A 93 -55.17 -7.23 20.33
C GLU A 93 -54.62 -7.75 21.67
N TYR A 94 -54.29 -9.04 21.74
CA TYR A 94 -53.77 -9.71 22.92
C TYR A 94 -52.27 -9.95 22.91
N GLY A 95 -51.59 -9.82 21.72
CA GLY A 95 -50.19 -10.06 21.53
C GLY A 95 -49.87 -10.78 20.22
N TYR A 96 -48.61 -11.19 20.06
CA TYR A 96 -48.12 -11.87 18.87
C TYR A 96 -47.93 -13.37 19.08
N TRP A 97 -48.40 -14.16 18.10
CA TRP A 97 -48.16 -15.59 17.99
C TRP A 97 -47.11 -15.88 16.95
N LEU A 98 -46.11 -16.66 17.30
CA LEU A 98 -45.12 -17.15 16.35
C LEU A 98 -45.74 -18.28 15.50
N ASN A 99 -45.66 -18.15 14.20
CA ASN A 99 -46.08 -19.17 13.25
C ASN A 99 -44.91 -20.05 12.79
N ASP A 100 -43.77 -19.42 12.52
CA ASP A 100 -42.60 -20.11 11.93
C ASP A 100 -41.31 -19.33 12.20
N ILE A 101 -40.16 -20.05 12.20
CA ILE A 101 -38.82 -19.48 12.23
C ILE A 101 -38.02 -20.11 11.08
N PHE A 102 -37.32 -19.28 10.33
CA PHE A 102 -36.54 -19.66 9.19
C PHE A 102 -35.05 -19.38 9.42
N PHE A 103 -34.19 -20.26 8.97
CA PHE A 103 -32.77 -20.03 8.88
C PHE A 103 -32.25 -20.63 7.57
N ASN A 104 -31.60 -19.78 6.73
CA ASN A 104 -31.17 -20.18 5.39
C ASN A 104 -29.75 -19.65 5.12
N ASP A 105 -28.75 -20.50 5.19
CA ASP A 105 -27.36 -20.21 4.90
C ASP A 105 -26.80 -21.07 3.74
N GLY A 106 -27.67 -21.70 2.97
CA GLY A 106 -27.31 -22.60 1.87
C GLY A 106 -26.93 -24.03 2.30
N VAL A 107 -26.60 -24.25 3.56
CA VAL A 107 -26.36 -25.57 4.18
C VAL A 107 -27.52 -25.98 5.07
N LEU A 108 -28.01 -25.00 5.79
CA LEU A 108 -29.17 -25.11 6.66
C LEU A 108 -30.31 -24.25 6.09
N ASP A 109 -31.19 -24.84 5.32
CA ASP A 109 -32.41 -24.19 4.83
C ASP A 109 -33.60 -24.80 5.54
N LEU A 110 -33.92 -24.23 6.71
CA LEU A 110 -34.86 -24.79 7.65
C LEU A 110 -36.14 -23.97 7.74
N ARG A 111 -37.25 -24.67 7.65
CA ARG A 111 -38.57 -24.12 7.91
C ARG A 111 -39.24 -24.97 8.94
N LEU A 112 -39.91 -24.32 9.90
CA LEU A 112 -40.86 -24.97 10.76
C LEU A 112 -42.21 -25.05 10.03
N THR A 113 -42.27 -25.91 9.00
CA THR A 113 -43.48 -26.08 8.19
C THR A 113 -44.15 -27.36 8.52
N GLU A 114 -45.07 -27.35 9.46
CA GLU A 114 -45.97 -28.42 9.79
C GLU A 114 -45.41 -29.64 10.55
N PRO A 115 -46.25 -30.25 11.32
CA PRO A 115 -47.41 -29.78 12.06
C PRO A 115 -47.11 -29.60 13.53
N GLY A 116 -45.90 -29.12 13.88
CA GLY A 116 -45.52 -28.86 15.25
C GLY A 116 -46.06 -27.51 15.73
N TRP A 117 -46.14 -27.39 17.05
CA TRP A 117 -46.39 -26.13 17.70
C TRP A 117 -45.05 -25.55 18.12
N VAL A 118 -44.79 -24.33 17.73
CA VAL A 118 -43.59 -23.62 18.17
C VAL A 118 -43.88 -23.09 19.57
N SER A 119 -43.08 -23.51 20.53
CA SER A 119 -43.12 -23.06 21.91
C SER A 119 -41.75 -22.60 22.39
N TYR A 120 -41.69 -21.94 23.53
CA TYR A 120 -40.42 -21.48 24.07
C TYR A 120 -40.32 -21.63 25.59
N VAL A 121 -39.08 -21.73 26.04
CA VAL A 121 -38.71 -21.70 27.44
C VAL A 121 -37.81 -20.50 27.72
N VAL A 122 -37.89 -19.97 28.95
CA VAL A 122 -36.96 -19.01 29.50
C VAL A 122 -36.25 -19.67 30.67
N ASN A 123 -34.92 -19.80 30.63
CA ASN A 123 -34.15 -20.50 31.65
C ASN A 123 -34.66 -21.92 31.96
N GLY A 124 -35.09 -22.65 30.92
CA GLY A 124 -35.62 -23.99 31.03
C GLY A 124 -37.06 -24.07 31.61
N GLN A 125 -37.71 -22.95 31.82
CA GLN A 125 -39.09 -22.91 32.28
C GLN A 125 -40.04 -22.49 31.15
N PRO A 126 -41.11 -23.22 30.89
CA PRO A 126 -42.09 -22.86 29.86
C PRO A 126 -42.72 -21.52 30.18
N SER A 127 -42.81 -20.65 29.16
CA SER A 127 -43.53 -19.39 29.26
C SER A 127 -44.84 -19.46 28.48
N TRP A 128 -45.89 -18.92 29.08
CA TRP A 128 -47.21 -18.81 28.49
C TRP A 128 -47.53 -17.36 28.06
N ASN A 129 -46.59 -16.44 28.26
CA ASN A 129 -46.74 -15.08 27.79
C ASN A 129 -46.56 -15.03 26.26
N PHE A 130 -47.18 -14.05 25.64
CA PHE A 130 -46.82 -13.72 24.24
C PHE A 130 -45.37 -13.26 24.18
N PHE A 131 -44.65 -13.59 23.14
CA PHE A 131 -43.21 -13.31 23.07
C PHE A 131 -42.88 -11.81 22.91
N ASP A 132 -43.85 -10.99 22.50
CA ASP A 132 -43.79 -9.52 22.53
C ASP A 132 -44.00 -8.92 23.92
N ALA A 133 -44.55 -9.70 24.86
CA ALA A 133 -44.79 -9.31 26.25
C ALA A 133 -43.83 -10.00 27.24
N GLN A 134 -43.15 -11.05 26.82
CA GLN A 134 -42.15 -11.75 27.65
C GLN A 134 -40.86 -10.96 27.68
N THR A 135 -40.47 -10.50 28.85
CA THR A 135 -39.21 -9.79 29.08
C THR A 135 -38.09 -10.74 29.48
N LEU A 136 -36.89 -10.41 29.07
CA LEU A 136 -35.62 -11.04 29.42
C LEU A 136 -34.76 -10.05 30.20
N VAL A 137 -33.93 -10.56 31.10
CA VAL A 137 -32.94 -9.81 31.88
C VAL A 137 -31.54 -10.37 31.61
N ASN A 138 -30.53 -9.68 32.12
CA ASN A 138 -29.12 -10.10 31.95
C ASN A 138 -28.90 -11.57 32.37
N ASN A 139 -28.20 -12.32 31.56
CA ASN A 139 -27.90 -13.75 31.68
C ASN A 139 -29.09 -14.71 31.51
N ASP A 140 -30.20 -14.24 31.00
CA ASP A 140 -31.27 -15.16 30.60
C ASP A 140 -30.89 -15.89 29.30
N TYR A 141 -31.41 -17.11 29.14
CA TYR A 141 -31.51 -17.71 27.82
C TYR A 141 -32.99 -17.97 27.47
N VAL A 142 -33.30 -17.78 26.20
CA VAL A 142 -34.59 -18.17 25.62
C VAL A 142 -34.34 -19.21 24.54
N LYS A 143 -35.11 -20.28 24.56
CA LYS A 143 -35.04 -21.35 23.58
C LYS A 143 -36.39 -21.63 22.97
N TRP A 144 -36.49 -21.42 21.66
CA TRP A 144 -37.59 -21.83 20.83
C TRP A 144 -37.43 -23.26 20.34
N GLY A 145 -38.48 -23.99 20.21
CA GLY A 145 -38.46 -25.30 19.63
C GLY A 145 -39.78 -25.73 19.05
N ASP A 146 -39.68 -26.53 18.00
CA ASP A 146 -40.79 -27.30 17.47
C ASP A 146 -41.05 -28.51 18.39
N THR A 147 -42.28 -28.76 18.71
CA THR A 147 -42.67 -29.89 19.57
C THR A 147 -42.28 -31.25 19.03
N TYR A 148 -42.03 -31.38 17.72
CA TYR A 148 -41.54 -32.64 17.11
C TYR A 148 -40.07 -32.94 17.41
N CYS A 149 -39.26 -31.94 17.70
CA CYS A 149 -37.86 -32.14 18.05
C CYS A 149 -37.60 -32.23 19.55
N GLY A 150 -38.65 -32.03 20.36
CA GLY A 150 -38.57 -32.06 21.82
C GLY A 150 -39.11 -33.33 22.43
N THR A 151 -38.71 -33.57 23.67
CA THR A 151 -39.29 -34.62 24.52
C THR A 151 -40.33 -34.01 25.46
N MET A 152 -41.57 -34.49 25.42
CA MET A 152 -42.63 -34.06 26.32
C MET A 152 -42.32 -34.60 27.71
N VAL A 153 -42.06 -33.70 28.66
CA VAL A 153 -41.72 -34.04 30.06
C VAL A 153 -42.90 -33.85 31.00
N ASP A 154 -43.91 -33.06 30.63
CA ASP A 154 -45.16 -32.90 31.35
C ASP A 154 -46.36 -32.84 30.37
N PRO A 155 -47.07 -33.96 30.19
CA PRO A 155 -48.21 -34.02 29.28
C PRO A 155 -49.44 -33.22 29.76
N GLU A 156 -49.55 -32.92 31.05
CA GLU A 156 -50.69 -32.17 31.59
C GLU A 156 -50.57 -30.68 31.26
N ASN A 157 -49.32 -30.18 31.21
CA ASN A 157 -49.00 -28.78 30.95
C ASN A 157 -48.31 -28.55 29.60
N TRP A 158 -48.22 -29.59 28.73
CA TRP A 158 -47.59 -29.50 27.38
C TRP A 158 -46.16 -29.00 27.42
N ILE A 159 -45.37 -29.43 28.42
CA ILE A 159 -43.99 -28.99 28.58
C ILE A 159 -43.06 -29.90 27.79
N TYR A 160 -42.27 -29.29 26.91
CA TYR A 160 -41.24 -29.94 26.10
C TYR A 160 -39.85 -29.46 26.51
N VAL A 161 -38.86 -30.33 26.41
CA VAL A 161 -37.44 -30.01 26.51
C VAL A 161 -36.73 -30.45 25.24
N TRP A 162 -35.73 -29.67 24.84
CA TRP A 162 -34.95 -29.90 23.65
C TRP A 162 -33.51 -30.20 24.08
N GLU A 163 -33.10 -31.46 23.95
CA GLU A 163 -31.84 -31.98 24.48
C GLU A 163 -30.69 -31.99 23.47
N LYS A 164 -30.93 -31.51 22.24
CA LYS A 164 -29.90 -31.42 21.20
C LYS A 164 -28.76 -30.50 21.63
N GLU A 165 -27.54 -30.89 21.31
CA GLU A 165 -26.38 -30.03 21.42
C GLU A 165 -26.63 -28.70 20.68
N VAL A 166 -26.35 -27.59 21.34
CA VAL A 166 -26.55 -26.26 20.79
C VAL A 166 -25.22 -25.79 20.16
N ALA A 167 -25.26 -25.51 18.89
CA ALA A 167 -24.12 -24.96 18.17
C ALA A 167 -24.23 -23.41 18.05
N PRO A 168 -23.15 -22.69 18.17
CA PRO A 168 -23.17 -21.24 17.94
C PRO A 168 -23.38 -20.92 16.46
N VAL A 169 -24.14 -19.87 16.19
CA VAL A 169 -24.18 -19.24 14.86
C VAL A 169 -22.94 -18.38 14.70
N TYR A 170 -22.33 -18.44 13.53
CA TYR A 170 -21.20 -17.59 13.18
C TYR A 170 -21.68 -16.33 12.45
N ALA A 171 -21.03 -15.21 12.71
CA ALA A 171 -21.31 -13.97 12.02
C ALA A 171 -21.09 -14.11 10.50
N LEU A 172 -21.89 -13.37 9.74
CA LEU A 172 -21.66 -13.27 8.30
C LEU A 172 -20.49 -12.33 8.05
N ALA A 173 -19.55 -12.80 7.25
CA ALA A 173 -18.45 -11.98 6.78
C ALA A 173 -17.93 -12.55 5.47
N GLU A 174 -17.52 -11.64 4.58
CA GLU A 174 -16.88 -11.99 3.33
C GLU A 174 -15.45 -11.47 3.33
N GLU A 175 -14.55 -12.25 2.74
CA GLU A 175 -13.15 -11.86 2.59
C GLU A 175 -13.06 -10.61 1.71
N ALA A 176 -12.48 -9.53 2.24
CA ALA A 176 -12.22 -8.34 1.43
C ALA A 176 -11.10 -8.63 0.42
N THR A 177 -11.30 -8.22 -0.81
CA THR A 177 -10.36 -8.41 -1.93
C THR A 177 -10.01 -7.07 -2.56
N ILE A 178 -9.05 -7.07 -3.46
CA ILE A 178 -8.69 -5.92 -4.29
C ILE A 178 -8.67 -6.36 -5.76
N ASP A 179 -9.11 -5.48 -6.65
CA ASP A 179 -9.00 -5.71 -8.08
C ASP A 179 -7.52 -5.77 -8.48
N PRO A 180 -7.06 -6.81 -9.20
CA PRO A 180 -5.68 -6.86 -9.68
C PRO A 180 -5.25 -5.62 -10.47
N GLU A 181 -6.17 -4.96 -11.19
CA GLU A 181 -5.89 -3.70 -11.90
C GLU A 181 -5.57 -2.53 -10.94
N ALA A 182 -5.99 -2.60 -9.70
CA ALA A 182 -5.69 -1.61 -8.67
C ALA A 182 -4.33 -1.83 -7.98
N ILE A 183 -3.68 -2.97 -8.20
CA ILE A 183 -2.35 -3.24 -7.64
C ILE A 183 -1.33 -2.28 -8.24
N ARG A 184 -0.50 -1.68 -7.39
CA ARG A 184 0.52 -0.70 -7.75
C ARG A 184 1.93 -1.26 -7.78
N TYR A 185 2.19 -2.31 -7.03
CA TYR A 185 3.51 -2.92 -6.93
C TYR A 185 3.45 -4.41 -7.29
N TRP A 186 4.00 -4.74 -8.45
CA TRP A 186 4.15 -6.10 -8.95
C TRP A 186 5.60 -6.53 -8.79
N VAL A 187 5.82 -7.63 -8.08
CA VAL A 187 7.12 -8.27 -7.87
C VAL A 187 7.24 -9.49 -8.77
N GLY A 188 8.45 -9.80 -9.24
CA GLY A 188 8.71 -10.93 -10.12
C GLY A 188 8.35 -10.66 -11.59
N GLU A 189 8.50 -11.69 -12.43
CA GLU A 189 8.27 -11.63 -13.87
C GLU A 189 7.54 -12.88 -14.35
N GLY A 190 6.65 -12.75 -15.34
CA GLY A 190 5.92 -13.86 -15.93
C GLY A 190 4.52 -13.47 -16.40
N GLU A 191 3.80 -14.46 -16.95
CA GLU A 191 2.43 -14.26 -17.45
C GLU A 191 1.35 -14.62 -16.41
N ASN A 192 1.74 -15.31 -15.33
CA ASN A 192 0.83 -15.66 -14.24
C ASN A 192 0.90 -14.60 -13.14
N GLU A 193 -0.24 -14.26 -12.59
CA GLU A 193 -0.40 -13.21 -11.57
C GLU A 193 -1.13 -13.76 -10.35
N VAL A 194 -0.65 -13.38 -9.16
CA VAL A 194 -1.27 -13.65 -7.86
C VAL A 194 -1.31 -12.35 -7.07
N VAL A 195 -2.39 -12.10 -6.36
CA VAL A 195 -2.45 -11.01 -5.38
C VAL A 195 -2.08 -11.59 -4.00
N PHE A 196 -1.13 -10.97 -3.34
CA PHE A 196 -0.68 -11.29 -2.00
C PHE A 196 -1.00 -10.16 -1.05
N ALA A 197 -1.76 -10.42 0.03
CA ALA A 197 -2.15 -9.41 0.99
C ALA A 197 -1.86 -9.84 2.42
N VAL A 198 -1.58 -8.87 3.28
CA VAL A 198 -1.41 -9.05 4.72
C VAL A 198 -2.32 -8.09 5.48
N ASN A 199 -3.05 -8.65 6.43
CA ASN A 199 -4.01 -7.94 7.25
C ASN A 199 -3.50 -7.84 8.68
N TRP A 200 -3.26 -6.61 9.15
CA TRP A 200 -2.83 -6.33 10.52
C TRP A 200 -3.95 -5.72 11.36
N ASN A 201 -3.98 -6.08 12.63
CA ASN A 201 -4.90 -5.50 13.60
C ASN A 201 -4.45 -4.10 14.06
N GLU A 202 -3.16 -3.91 14.23
CA GLU A 202 -2.61 -2.62 14.67
C GLU A 202 -1.33 -2.28 13.88
N PRO A 203 -1.31 -1.18 13.11
CA PRO A 203 -2.45 -0.35 12.76
C PRO A 203 -3.49 -1.13 11.97
N ASP A 204 -4.75 -0.70 12.06
CA ASP A 204 -5.88 -1.35 11.42
C ASP A 204 -5.82 -1.21 9.89
N THR A 205 -5.05 -2.08 9.24
CA THR A 205 -4.75 -1.99 7.81
C THR A 205 -4.61 -3.35 7.14
N CYS A 206 -4.85 -3.38 5.83
CA CYS A 206 -4.57 -4.51 4.96
C CYS A 206 -3.83 -4.02 3.70
N LEU A 207 -2.65 -4.56 3.46
CA LEU A 207 -1.77 -4.15 2.35
C LEU A 207 -1.59 -5.28 1.35
N ALA A 208 -1.59 -4.94 0.05
CA ALA A 208 -1.48 -5.91 -1.03
C ALA A 208 -0.36 -5.58 -2.02
N TRP A 209 0.35 -6.62 -2.41
CA TRP A 209 1.32 -6.69 -3.49
C TRP A 209 0.78 -7.56 -4.62
N GLY A 210 1.21 -7.34 -5.83
CA GLY A 210 1.07 -8.27 -6.93
C GLY A 210 2.35 -9.11 -7.08
N TYR A 211 2.20 -10.36 -7.47
CA TYR A 211 3.32 -11.24 -7.75
C TYR A 211 3.17 -11.90 -9.12
N ARG A 212 4.24 -11.87 -9.94
CA ARG A 212 4.30 -12.45 -11.28
C ARG A 212 5.26 -13.63 -11.34
N PHE A 213 4.89 -14.68 -12.05
CA PHE A 213 5.70 -15.88 -12.20
C PHE A 213 5.43 -16.58 -13.53
N SER A 214 6.39 -17.43 -13.96
CA SER A 214 6.31 -18.15 -15.24
C SER A 214 5.90 -19.60 -15.11
N GLU A 215 6.09 -20.19 -13.95
CA GLU A 215 5.74 -21.58 -13.63
C GLU A 215 4.22 -21.77 -13.60
N GLU A 216 3.73 -23.01 -13.67
CA GLU A 216 2.30 -23.32 -13.53
C GLU A 216 1.78 -23.00 -12.13
N THR A 217 2.61 -23.18 -11.12
CA THR A 217 2.30 -22.90 -9.71
C THR A 217 3.54 -22.40 -8.97
N VAL A 218 3.34 -21.65 -7.91
CA VAL A 218 4.38 -21.18 -7.01
C VAL A 218 3.94 -21.39 -5.55
N THR A 219 4.87 -21.57 -4.63
CA THR A 219 4.53 -21.67 -3.19
C THR A 219 4.31 -20.29 -2.59
N VAL A 220 3.47 -20.21 -1.56
CA VAL A 220 3.26 -18.95 -0.81
C VAL A 220 4.57 -18.46 -0.21
N GLN A 221 5.44 -19.38 0.24
CA GLN A 221 6.77 -19.02 0.73
C GLN A 221 7.62 -18.32 -0.34
N GLN A 222 7.64 -18.83 -1.57
CA GLN A 222 8.41 -18.21 -2.65
C GLN A 222 7.92 -16.77 -2.92
N ILE A 223 6.61 -16.55 -2.90
CA ILE A 223 6.04 -15.19 -3.04
C ILE A 223 6.55 -14.28 -1.92
N MET A 224 6.55 -14.75 -0.67
CA MET A 224 7.02 -13.97 0.47
C MET A 224 8.53 -13.70 0.43
N ASP A 225 9.32 -14.69 -0.01
CA ASP A 225 10.78 -14.55 -0.17
C ASP A 225 11.10 -13.47 -1.22
N ASP A 226 10.46 -13.53 -2.37
CA ASP A 226 10.69 -12.60 -3.48
C ASP A 226 10.17 -11.17 -3.14
N ILE A 227 9.04 -11.05 -2.43
CA ILE A 227 8.58 -9.76 -1.93
C ILE A 227 9.58 -9.19 -0.91
N ALA A 228 10.12 -10.01 0.01
CA ALA A 228 11.10 -9.55 0.99
C ALA A 228 12.45 -9.14 0.35
N GLU A 229 12.81 -9.74 -0.79
CA GLU A 229 13.98 -9.33 -1.56
C GLU A 229 13.74 -8.00 -2.32
N ALA A 230 12.55 -7.81 -2.88
CA ALA A 230 12.21 -6.65 -3.70
C ALA A 230 11.77 -5.43 -2.88
N ASP A 231 11.14 -5.63 -1.73
CA ASP A 231 10.61 -4.59 -0.85
C ASP A 231 11.28 -4.66 0.53
N PRO A 232 12.31 -3.86 0.82
CA PRO A 232 13.01 -3.90 2.10
C PRO A 232 12.14 -3.46 3.30
N ARG A 233 10.94 -2.94 3.06
CA ARG A 233 9.96 -2.64 4.11
C ARG A 233 9.25 -3.88 4.61
N PHE A 234 9.18 -4.93 3.80
CA PHE A 234 8.53 -6.19 4.12
C PHE A 234 9.55 -7.22 4.63
N ALA A 235 9.25 -7.86 5.75
CA ALA A 235 10.02 -8.99 6.24
C ALA A 235 9.11 -9.95 7.00
N TYR A 236 9.55 -11.20 7.15
CA TYR A 236 8.86 -12.18 7.96
C TYR A 236 9.83 -13.09 8.70
N ASP A 237 9.39 -13.67 9.81
CA ASP A 237 10.10 -14.70 10.55
C ASP A 237 9.28 -16.00 10.57
N ALA A 238 9.94 -17.12 10.32
CA ALA A 238 9.28 -18.41 10.24
C ALA A 238 10.17 -19.57 10.70
N ALA A 239 9.54 -20.63 11.19
CA ALA A 239 10.20 -21.88 11.56
C ALA A 239 9.57 -23.06 10.79
N GLY A 240 10.18 -23.42 9.66
CA GLY A 240 9.59 -24.39 8.72
C GLY A 240 8.32 -23.82 8.10
N GLY A 241 7.25 -24.63 7.99
CA GLY A 241 5.96 -24.18 7.45
C GLY A 241 5.12 -23.30 8.40
N TRP A 242 5.66 -22.86 9.54
CA TRP A 242 4.98 -22.03 10.53
C TRP A 242 5.51 -20.62 10.52
N LEU A 243 4.63 -19.66 10.29
CA LEU A 243 4.93 -18.24 10.36
C LEU A 243 4.88 -17.78 11.83
N ASN A 244 5.93 -17.06 12.26
CA ASN A 244 6.00 -16.46 13.59
C ASN A 244 5.61 -15.00 13.56
N ASP A 245 6.02 -14.26 12.52
CA ASP A 245 5.82 -12.83 12.43
C ASP A 245 5.89 -12.33 10.98
N ILE A 246 5.12 -11.29 10.67
CA ILE A 246 5.26 -10.49 9.46
C ILE A 246 5.42 -9.04 9.88
N THR A 247 6.41 -8.38 9.37
CA THR A 247 6.67 -6.96 9.64
C THR A 247 6.62 -6.15 8.35
N TYR A 248 6.11 -4.95 8.45
CA TYR A 248 6.19 -3.95 7.39
C TYR A 248 6.64 -2.62 8.00
N ASN A 249 7.74 -2.07 7.51
CA ASN A 249 8.39 -0.92 8.11
C ASN A 249 8.62 0.20 7.09
N ASP A 250 7.67 1.09 6.97
CA ASP A 250 7.72 2.31 6.16
C ASP A 250 7.65 3.60 7.01
N GLY A 251 7.84 3.45 8.32
CA GLY A 251 7.68 4.55 9.29
C GLY A 251 6.24 4.74 9.79
N ILE A 252 5.24 4.16 9.14
CA ILE A 252 3.83 4.16 9.54
C ILE A 252 3.42 2.79 10.08
N LEU A 253 3.83 1.74 9.36
CA LEU A 253 3.55 0.34 9.67
C LEU A 253 4.84 -0.37 10.06
N ASN A 254 4.94 -0.75 11.29
CA ASN A 254 6.04 -1.56 11.80
C ASN A 254 5.47 -2.49 12.88
N LEU A 255 4.89 -3.57 12.41
CA LEU A 255 4.13 -4.49 13.24
C LEU A 255 4.84 -5.82 13.37
N GLY A 256 5.05 -6.22 14.61
CA GLY A 256 5.42 -7.56 14.98
C GLY A 256 4.23 -8.24 15.66
N LEU A 257 4.02 -9.49 15.36
CA LEU A 257 3.02 -10.31 16.02
C LEU A 257 3.59 -10.85 17.33
N VAL A 258 3.02 -10.43 18.44
CA VAL A 258 3.41 -10.94 19.76
C VAL A 258 2.23 -11.68 20.39
N GLY A 259 2.31 -13.00 20.45
CA GLY A 259 1.35 -13.84 21.15
C GLY A 259 0.04 -14.13 20.42
N MET A 260 -0.03 -13.86 19.12
CA MET A 260 -1.15 -14.17 18.24
C MET A 260 -0.71 -15.19 17.17
N TYR A 261 -1.65 -15.77 16.46
CA TYR A 261 -1.37 -16.71 15.37
C TYR A 261 -1.70 -16.06 14.04
N TYR A 262 -0.77 -16.14 13.08
CA TYR A 262 -1.06 -15.86 11.69
C TYR A 262 -1.72 -17.05 11.02
N MET A 263 -2.77 -16.75 10.29
CA MET A 263 -3.45 -17.69 9.42
C MET A 263 -3.46 -17.12 8.00
N PHE A 264 -3.68 -17.97 7.02
CA PHE A 264 -3.86 -17.47 5.65
C PHE A 264 -4.93 -18.22 4.89
N ASN A 265 -5.55 -17.50 3.98
CA ASN A 265 -6.57 -17.96 3.07
C ASN A 265 -6.03 -17.94 1.63
N VAL A 266 -6.52 -18.84 0.83
CA VAL A 266 -6.40 -18.79 -0.64
C VAL A 266 -7.80 -18.69 -1.20
N ASN A 267 -8.10 -17.62 -1.91
CA ASN A 267 -9.44 -17.32 -2.46
C ASN A 267 -10.56 -17.38 -1.39
N GLY A 268 -10.28 -16.88 -0.18
CA GLY A 268 -11.21 -16.90 0.96
C GLY A 268 -11.35 -18.26 1.65
N GLY A 269 -10.74 -19.32 1.12
CA GLY A 269 -10.70 -20.64 1.75
C GLY A 269 -9.47 -20.78 2.65
N MET A 270 -9.66 -21.25 3.89
CA MET A 270 -8.55 -21.50 4.81
C MET A 270 -7.53 -22.47 4.20
N ALA A 271 -6.27 -22.08 4.19
CA ALA A 271 -5.18 -22.95 3.75
C ALA A 271 -4.93 -24.08 4.77
N MET A 272 -4.86 -25.32 4.28
CA MET A 272 -4.68 -26.52 5.11
C MET A 272 -3.24 -27.03 5.13
N LEU A 273 -2.37 -26.46 4.29
CA LEU A 273 -0.94 -26.79 4.23
C LEU A 273 -0.12 -25.63 4.80
N GLY A 274 1.10 -25.92 5.24
CA GLY A 274 2.07 -24.89 5.57
C GLY A 274 2.37 -24.04 4.33
N PHE A 275 2.70 -22.76 4.53
CA PHE A 275 2.94 -21.84 3.42
C PHE A 275 4.15 -22.23 2.54
N ASP A 276 5.06 -23.06 3.10
CA ASP A 276 6.16 -23.70 2.38
C ASP A 276 5.71 -24.82 1.39
N GLN A 277 4.49 -25.33 1.56
CA GLN A 277 3.92 -26.41 0.75
C GLN A 277 2.66 -25.99 0.00
N GLN A 278 1.98 -24.94 0.44
CA GLN A 278 0.79 -24.42 -0.22
C GLN A 278 1.19 -23.77 -1.53
N THR A 279 0.70 -24.34 -2.64
CA THR A 279 0.88 -23.77 -3.97
C THR A 279 -0.33 -22.96 -4.39
N VAL A 280 -0.08 -21.95 -5.20
CA VAL A 280 -1.07 -21.08 -5.84
C VAL A 280 -0.82 -20.99 -7.34
N SER A 281 -1.85 -20.65 -8.07
CA SER A 281 -1.89 -20.59 -9.54
C SER A 281 -2.28 -19.18 -10.00
N ASN A 282 -2.25 -18.96 -11.31
CA ASN A 282 -2.69 -17.71 -11.91
C ASN A 282 -4.10 -17.30 -11.49
N GLY A 283 -4.26 -16.09 -11.03
CA GLY A 283 -5.51 -15.49 -10.58
C GLY A 283 -5.88 -15.76 -9.13
N ASP A 284 -5.05 -16.50 -8.38
CA ASP A 284 -5.30 -16.74 -6.97
C ASP A 284 -5.04 -15.47 -6.13
N PHE A 285 -5.78 -15.36 -5.03
CA PHE A 285 -5.64 -14.33 -4.01
C PHE A 285 -5.22 -14.97 -2.68
N VAL A 286 -4.04 -14.62 -2.21
CA VAL A 286 -3.49 -15.07 -0.92
C VAL A 286 -3.61 -13.96 0.09
N LYS A 287 -4.19 -14.22 1.24
CA LYS A 287 -4.29 -13.24 2.32
C LYS A 287 -3.88 -13.83 3.65
N TRP A 288 -2.84 -13.27 4.23
CA TRP A 288 -2.46 -13.49 5.61
C TRP A 288 -3.23 -12.57 6.54
N GLY A 289 -3.53 -13.05 7.73
CA GLY A 289 -4.12 -12.22 8.76
C GLY A 289 -3.79 -12.70 10.16
N ASP A 290 -3.71 -11.73 11.06
CA ASP A 290 -3.73 -11.98 12.50
C ASP A 290 -5.14 -12.42 12.88
N GLU A 291 -5.26 -13.52 13.62
CA GLU A 291 -6.57 -14.06 14.04
C GLU A 291 -7.39 -13.05 14.86
N SER A 292 -6.73 -12.12 15.58
CA SER A 292 -7.44 -11.13 16.40
C SER A 292 -8.20 -10.08 15.60
N CYS A 293 -7.86 -9.88 14.33
CA CYS A 293 -8.54 -8.94 13.44
C CYS A 293 -9.51 -9.62 12.45
N GLY A 294 -9.58 -10.95 12.51
CA GLY A 294 -10.47 -11.74 11.67
C GLY A 294 -11.85 -11.97 12.29
N THR A 295 -12.84 -12.18 11.44
CA THR A 295 -14.17 -12.67 11.84
C THR A 295 -14.22 -14.16 11.59
N GLU A 296 -14.46 -14.95 12.64
CA GLU A 296 -14.66 -16.39 12.52
C GLU A 296 -16.04 -16.67 11.90
N ILE A 297 -16.09 -17.30 10.74
CA ILE A 297 -17.33 -17.64 10.01
C ILE A 297 -17.68 -19.13 10.04
N ALA A 298 -16.77 -19.95 10.53
CA ALA A 298 -16.94 -21.36 10.83
C ALA A 298 -15.81 -21.77 11.79
N PRO A 299 -15.86 -22.95 12.44
CA PRO A 299 -14.78 -23.41 13.30
C PRO A 299 -13.42 -23.32 12.63
N TRP A 300 -12.50 -22.52 13.20
CA TRP A 300 -11.14 -22.26 12.69
C TRP A 300 -11.06 -21.58 11.31
N THR A 301 -12.18 -21.05 10.80
CA THR A 301 -12.22 -20.34 9.54
C THR A 301 -12.42 -18.85 9.80
N LEU A 302 -11.38 -18.07 9.53
CA LEU A 302 -11.36 -16.63 9.72
C LEU A 302 -11.35 -15.92 8.37
N VAL A 303 -12.08 -14.83 8.27
CA VAL A 303 -12.04 -13.90 7.15
C VAL A 303 -11.69 -12.50 7.64
N TRP A 304 -11.04 -11.72 6.79
CA TRP A 304 -10.60 -10.35 7.09
C TRP A 304 -11.32 -9.38 6.15
N THR A 305 -12.20 -8.59 6.73
CA THR A 305 -13.14 -7.72 6.01
C THR A 305 -12.62 -6.31 5.76
N LYS A 306 -11.41 -5.97 6.25
CA LYS A 306 -10.81 -4.65 6.04
C LYS A 306 -10.56 -4.39 4.57
N GLU A 307 -10.80 -3.15 4.15
CA GLU A 307 -10.43 -2.67 2.82
C GLU A 307 -8.95 -2.96 2.53
N VAL A 308 -8.69 -3.55 1.38
CA VAL A 308 -7.34 -3.89 0.94
C VAL A 308 -6.76 -2.73 0.14
N VAL A 309 -5.62 -2.22 0.58
CA VAL A 309 -4.91 -1.10 -0.04
C VAL A 309 -3.67 -1.60 -0.77
N ALA A 310 -3.48 -1.16 -2.01
CA ALA A 310 -2.29 -1.51 -2.78
C ALA A 310 -1.04 -0.85 -2.19
N VAL A 311 0.02 -1.63 -2.05
CA VAL A 311 1.35 -1.13 -1.72
C VAL A 311 1.94 -0.41 -2.93
N TYR A 312 2.54 0.73 -2.70
CA TYR A 312 3.31 1.42 -3.73
C TYR A 312 4.74 0.85 -3.81
N PRO A 313 5.37 0.87 -5.00
CA PRO A 313 6.74 0.41 -5.17
C PRO A 313 7.71 1.08 -4.18
N TYR A 314 8.70 0.33 -3.73
CA TYR A 314 9.81 0.91 -2.99
C TYR A 314 10.79 1.52 -3.97
N ALA A 315 11.09 2.78 -3.79
CA ALA A 315 12.07 3.48 -4.59
C ALA A 315 12.74 4.59 -3.77
N VAL A 316 14.00 4.87 -4.05
CA VAL A 316 14.78 5.90 -3.37
C VAL A 316 15.29 6.92 -4.37
N GLU A 317 15.08 8.19 -4.07
CA GLU A 317 15.54 9.29 -4.89
C GLU A 317 17.06 9.23 -5.07
N ALA A 318 17.54 9.14 -6.33
CA ALA A 318 18.96 9.22 -6.61
C ALA A 318 19.47 10.66 -6.42
N THR A 319 20.59 10.81 -5.74
CA THR A 319 21.22 12.11 -5.44
C THR A 319 22.66 12.14 -5.95
N ILE A 320 23.32 13.28 -5.88
CA ILE A 320 24.74 13.45 -6.13
C ILE A 320 25.36 14.19 -4.95
N ASP A 321 26.57 13.80 -4.54
CA ASP A 321 27.32 14.55 -3.53
C ASP A 321 27.66 15.96 -4.08
N PRO A 322 27.43 17.04 -3.33
CA PRO A 322 27.78 18.39 -3.78
C PRO A 322 29.26 18.53 -4.20
N SER A 323 30.15 17.74 -3.63
CA SER A 323 31.58 17.73 -4.03
C SER A 323 31.84 17.15 -5.43
N ASP A 324 30.89 16.35 -5.96
CA ASP A 324 30.96 15.78 -7.30
C ASP A 324 30.32 16.67 -8.37
N VAL A 325 29.64 17.76 -7.96
CA VAL A 325 29.05 18.74 -8.88
C VAL A 325 30.17 19.56 -9.54
N LEU A 326 30.24 19.49 -10.87
CA LEU A 326 31.32 20.10 -11.64
C LEU A 326 31.05 21.54 -12.10
N PHE A 327 29.79 21.95 -12.19
CA PHE A 327 29.39 23.26 -12.66
C PHE A 327 28.57 24.01 -11.62
N TRP A 328 29.24 24.96 -10.95
CA TRP A 328 28.64 25.85 -9.97
C TRP A 328 28.40 27.22 -10.58
N ILE A 329 27.18 27.71 -10.49
CA ILE A 329 26.69 28.95 -11.05
C ILE A 329 26.33 29.91 -9.93
N GLY A 330 26.45 31.23 -10.14
CA GLY A 330 26.17 32.22 -9.12
C GLY A 330 27.32 32.44 -8.14
N ASN A 331 27.09 33.23 -7.11
CA ASN A 331 28.09 33.61 -6.11
C ASN A 331 27.43 33.73 -4.73
N GLY A 332 28.07 33.24 -3.70
CA GLY A 332 27.57 33.29 -2.33
C GLY A 332 28.16 32.19 -1.47
N GLN A 333 27.68 32.12 -0.22
CA GLN A 333 28.12 31.07 0.73
C GLN A 333 27.11 29.95 0.83
N ASN A 334 25.89 30.15 0.36
CA ASN A 334 24.85 29.14 0.35
C ASN A 334 24.90 28.38 -0.97
N GLU A 335 24.71 27.09 -0.90
CA GLU A 335 24.83 26.16 -2.03
C GLU A 335 23.58 25.30 -2.13
N VAL A 336 23.03 25.11 -3.34
CA VAL A 336 21.99 24.14 -3.61
C VAL A 336 22.37 23.32 -4.83
N VAL A 337 21.95 22.05 -4.86
CA VAL A 337 22.08 21.21 -6.05
C VAL A 337 20.74 21.18 -6.79
N PHE A 338 20.79 21.45 -8.08
CA PHE A 338 19.64 21.42 -8.98
C PHE A 338 19.82 20.30 -9.98
N CYS A 339 18.85 19.39 -10.04
CA CYS A 339 18.87 18.23 -10.91
C CYS A 339 17.62 18.17 -11.77
N VAL A 340 17.75 17.67 -12.99
CA VAL A 340 16.64 17.34 -13.89
C VAL A 340 16.80 15.92 -14.40
N ASN A 341 15.72 15.17 -14.35
CA ASN A 341 15.63 13.79 -14.75
C ASN A 341 14.70 13.65 -15.96
N TRP A 342 15.23 13.13 -17.07
CA TRP A 342 14.50 12.90 -18.31
C TRP A 342 14.32 11.41 -18.61
N ASN A 343 13.18 11.08 -19.16
CA ASN A 343 12.88 9.74 -19.63
C ASN A 343 13.63 9.41 -20.94
N GLU A 344 13.70 10.34 -21.86
CA GLU A 344 14.41 10.16 -23.14
C GLU A 344 15.36 11.35 -23.44
N PRO A 345 16.67 11.13 -23.54
CA PRO A 345 17.38 9.92 -23.17
C PRO A 345 17.30 9.68 -21.67
N ASN A 346 17.29 8.44 -21.23
CA ASN A 346 17.22 8.06 -19.82
C ASN A 346 18.42 8.61 -19.02
N THR A 347 18.31 9.84 -18.52
CA THR A 347 19.40 10.56 -17.87
C THR A 347 18.94 11.53 -16.81
N ALA A 348 19.79 11.78 -15.83
CA ALA A 348 19.65 12.79 -14.81
C ALA A 348 20.89 13.68 -14.75
N LEU A 349 20.72 14.99 -14.85
CA LEU A 349 21.81 15.95 -14.90
C LEU A 349 21.72 16.95 -13.76
N ALA A 350 22.88 17.29 -13.14
CA ALA A 350 22.95 18.20 -12.01
C ALA A 350 23.87 19.39 -12.23
N TRP A 351 23.39 20.54 -11.77
CA TRP A 351 24.11 21.82 -11.62
C TRP A 351 24.20 22.19 -10.15
N GLY A 352 25.21 22.93 -9.78
CA GLY A 352 25.27 23.64 -8.50
C GLY A 352 24.90 25.11 -8.66
N TYR A 353 24.18 25.67 -7.70
CA TYR A 353 23.83 27.08 -7.66
C TYR A 353 24.23 27.71 -6.33
N ARG A 354 24.90 28.90 -6.37
CA ARG A 354 25.39 29.66 -5.22
C ARG A 354 24.64 30.97 -5.07
N PHE A 355 24.30 31.34 -3.85
CA PHE A 355 23.59 32.57 -3.54
C PHE A 355 24.00 33.13 -2.17
N SER A 356 23.72 34.42 -1.93
CA SER A 356 24.10 35.11 -0.70
C SER A 356 22.90 35.42 0.21
N GLU A 357 21.70 35.36 -0.32
CA GLU A 357 20.45 35.58 0.39
C GLU A 357 20.20 34.44 1.38
N GLU A 358 19.33 34.64 2.37
CA GLU A 358 18.93 33.60 3.32
C GLU A 358 18.18 32.46 2.62
N SER A 359 17.41 32.77 1.58
CA SER A 359 16.73 31.83 0.70
C SER A 359 16.51 32.41 -0.69
N VAL A 360 16.40 31.56 -1.69
CA VAL A 360 15.99 31.90 -3.05
C VAL A 360 14.83 30.99 -3.45
N THR A 361 14.11 31.27 -4.54
CA THR A 361 13.09 30.36 -5.05
C THR A 361 13.68 29.37 -6.06
N VAL A 362 13.03 28.23 -6.25
CA VAL A 362 13.41 27.25 -7.29
C VAL A 362 13.49 27.93 -8.66
N LYS A 363 12.55 28.85 -8.95
CA LYS A 363 12.58 29.64 -10.19
C LYS A 363 13.84 30.50 -10.32
N GLN A 364 14.29 31.15 -9.24
CA GLN A 364 15.52 31.95 -9.28
C GLN A 364 16.76 31.11 -9.55
N VAL A 365 16.79 29.87 -9.03
CA VAL A 365 17.84 28.89 -9.36
C VAL A 365 17.80 28.55 -10.85
N MET A 366 16.64 28.23 -11.40
CA MET A 366 16.46 27.90 -12.82
C MET A 366 16.79 29.09 -13.73
N ASP A 367 16.36 30.29 -13.39
CA ASP A 367 16.69 31.51 -14.12
C ASP A 367 18.21 31.73 -14.15
N GLY A 368 18.89 31.60 -13.01
CA GLY A 368 20.33 31.75 -12.91
C GLY A 368 21.11 30.71 -13.72
N ILE A 369 20.62 29.48 -13.75
CA ILE A 369 21.21 28.43 -14.61
C ILE A 369 21.01 28.77 -16.08
N ALA A 370 19.80 29.16 -16.49
CA ALA A 370 19.48 29.50 -17.89
C ALA A 370 20.23 30.74 -18.38
N GLU A 371 20.56 31.71 -17.50
CA GLU A 371 21.35 32.88 -17.85
C GLU A 371 22.81 32.54 -18.18
N VAL A 372 23.38 31.55 -17.48
CA VAL A 372 24.80 31.20 -17.59
C VAL A 372 25.03 30.01 -18.52
N ASP A 373 24.20 28.98 -18.45
CA ASP A 373 24.29 27.78 -19.29
C ASP A 373 23.29 27.85 -20.45
N SER A 374 23.73 28.30 -21.62
CA SER A 374 22.87 28.45 -22.80
C SER A 374 22.30 27.11 -23.32
N ARG A 375 22.78 25.97 -22.82
CA ARG A 375 22.27 24.65 -23.17
C ARG A 375 20.96 24.34 -22.41
N PHE A 376 20.79 24.97 -21.26
CA PHE A 376 19.61 24.80 -20.41
C PHE A 376 18.56 25.89 -20.70
N ALA A 377 17.33 25.47 -20.89
CA ALA A 377 16.20 26.37 -21.00
C ALA A 377 14.94 25.70 -20.44
N TYR A 378 13.96 26.49 -20.07
CA TYR A 378 12.66 26.00 -19.63
C TYR A 378 11.52 26.89 -20.07
N GLN A 379 10.30 26.36 -20.11
CA GLN A 379 9.07 27.10 -20.35
C GLN A 379 8.10 26.88 -19.19
N ALA A 380 7.34 27.91 -18.86
CA ALA A 380 6.36 27.86 -17.80
C ALA A 380 5.15 28.76 -18.07
N ASP A 381 3.99 28.36 -17.58
CA ASP A 381 2.78 29.19 -17.53
C ASP A 381 2.43 29.46 -16.07
N GLY A 382 2.81 30.66 -15.58
CA GLY A 382 2.75 31.00 -14.17
C GLY A 382 3.64 30.11 -13.31
N SER A 383 3.05 29.45 -12.30
CA SER A 383 3.74 28.51 -11.42
C SER A 383 3.85 27.07 -11.99
N TRP A 384 3.37 26.84 -13.22
CA TRP A 384 3.38 25.55 -13.87
C TRP A 384 4.51 25.47 -14.89
N LEU A 385 5.40 24.52 -14.68
CA LEU A 385 6.43 24.19 -15.65
C LEU A 385 5.82 23.37 -16.79
N THR A 386 6.09 23.79 -18.04
CA THR A 386 5.57 23.11 -19.23
C THR A 386 6.65 22.34 -19.98
N ASP A 387 7.89 22.78 -19.87
CA ASP A 387 9.00 22.17 -20.58
C ASP A 387 10.36 22.50 -19.94
N ILE A 388 11.30 21.56 -19.97
CA ILE A 388 12.72 21.78 -19.70
C ILE A 388 13.51 21.19 -20.87
N THR A 389 14.41 21.96 -21.43
CA THR A 389 15.27 21.52 -22.52
C THR A 389 16.73 21.61 -22.11
N TYR A 390 17.53 20.71 -22.61
CA TYR A 390 18.98 20.72 -22.50
C TYR A 390 19.62 20.30 -23.82
N GLN A 391 20.51 21.17 -24.38
CA GLN A 391 21.13 20.96 -25.68
C GLN A 391 22.64 20.88 -25.55
N ASP A 392 23.20 19.70 -25.73
CA ASP A 392 24.64 19.43 -25.85
C ASP A 392 25.01 18.49 -27.03
N GLY A 393 24.03 18.26 -27.90
CA GLY A 393 24.14 17.29 -29.00
C GLY A 393 23.69 15.87 -28.66
N THR A 394 23.49 15.54 -27.36
CA THR A 394 22.97 14.26 -26.89
C THR A 394 21.65 14.39 -26.12
N LEU A 395 21.41 15.56 -25.55
CA LEU A 395 20.21 15.89 -24.78
C LEU A 395 19.54 17.12 -25.39
N ASP A 396 18.43 16.92 -25.99
CA ASP A 396 17.53 17.98 -26.48
C ASP A 396 16.10 17.47 -26.30
N LEU A 397 15.59 17.67 -25.10
CA LEU A 397 14.35 17.04 -24.66
C LEU A 397 13.27 18.10 -24.40
N SER A 398 12.15 17.89 -25.04
CA SER A 398 10.92 18.61 -24.78
C SER A 398 9.88 17.65 -24.22
N LEU A 399 9.18 18.07 -23.19
CA LEU A 399 8.09 17.31 -22.61
C LEU A 399 6.87 17.39 -23.49
N VAL A 400 6.42 16.27 -24.04
CA VAL A 400 5.19 16.16 -24.80
C VAL A 400 4.26 15.16 -24.13
N GLY A 401 3.20 15.64 -23.48
CA GLY A 401 2.13 14.82 -22.92
C GLY A 401 2.37 14.18 -21.55
N ALA A 402 3.48 14.50 -20.88
CA ALA A 402 3.74 14.15 -19.48
C ALA A 402 3.71 15.40 -18.59
N TYR A 403 3.83 15.22 -17.30
CA TYR A 403 3.89 16.32 -16.33
C TYR A 403 5.25 16.34 -15.65
N PHE A 404 5.84 17.51 -15.53
CA PHE A 404 6.96 17.70 -14.63
C PHE A 404 6.47 17.88 -13.18
N MET A 405 7.11 17.13 -12.32
CA MET A 405 7.00 17.33 -10.87
C MET A 405 8.39 17.58 -10.30
N TYR A 406 8.46 18.04 -9.07
CA TYR A 406 9.75 18.22 -8.43
C TYR A 406 9.71 17.85 -6.95
N ASN A 407 10.83 17.33 -6.51
CA ASN A 407 11.10 17.02 -5.11
C ASN A 407 12.09 18.05 -4.54
N LEU A 408 11.94 18.32 -3.26
CA LEU A 408 12.90 19.04 -2.46
C LEU A 408 13.39 18.10 -1.35
N ASN A 409 14.67 17.76 -1.38
CA ASN A 409 15.28 16.80 -0.44
C ASN A 409 14.60 15.42 -0.43
N GLY A 410 14.10 14.96 -1.58
CA GLY A 410 13.41 13.66 -1.72
C GLY A 410 11.92 13.68 -1.40
N GLU A 411 11.37 14.80 -0.91
CA GLU A 411 9.94 14.95 -0.65
C GLU A 411 9.27 15.76 -1.78
N ALA A 412 8.04 15.38 -2.14
CA ALA A 412 7.27 16.09 -3.15
C ALA A 412 7.02 17.54 -2.72
N ALA A 413 7.40 18.50 -3.55
CA ALA A 413 7.19 19.91 -3.27
C ALA A 413 5.71 20.28 -3.44
N MET A 414 5.16 20.97 -2.45
CA MET A 414 3.74 21.35 -2.39
C MET A 414 3.45 22.77 -2.89
N LEU A 415 4.49 23.57 -3.15
CA LEU A 415 4.36 24.93 -3.65
C LEU A 415 4.79 25.02 -5.12
N GLY A 416 4.28 26.02 -5.84
CA GLY A 416 4.77 26.35 -7.18
C GLY A 416 6.26 26.72 -7.15
N PHE A 417 7.01 26.37 -8.19
CA PHE A 417 8.46 26.59 -8.23
C PHE A 417 8.87 28.08 -8.15
N ASP A 418 7.97 28.98 -8.53
CA ASP A 418 8.13 30.43 -8.42
C ASP A 418 8.01 30.94 -6.99
N THR A 419 7.42 30.17 -6.10
CA THR A 419 7.17 30.52 -4.69
C THR A 419 7.84 29.60 -3.68
N GLN A 420 8.29 28.40 -4.09
CA GLN A 420 8.99 27.47 -3.22
C GLN A 420 10.36 28.02 -2.82
N PRO A 421 10.58 28.33 -1.54
CA PRO A 421 11.90 28.74 -1.07
C PRO A 421 12.82 27.52 -0.97
N VAL A 422 14.10 27.77 -1.24
CA VAL A 422 15.20 26.82 -1.01
C VAL A 422 16.31 27.52 -0.23
N VAL A 423 16.99 26.76 0.61
CA VAL A 423 18.03 27.22 1.52
C VAL A 423 19.35 26.46 1.29
N ASP A 424 20.38 26.84 2.02
CA ASP A 424 21.68 26.17 1.96
C ASP A 424 21.60 24.66 2.23
N GLY A 425 22.20 23.88 1.35
CA GLY A 425 22.23 22.42 1.43
C GLY A 425 21.04 21.71 0.78
N ASP A 426 20.05 22.43 0.26
CA ASP A 426 18.91 21.80 -0.40
C ASP A 426 19.28 21.14 -1.73
N PHE A 427 18.57 20.04 -2.02
CA PHE A 427 18.61 19.30 -3.27
C PHE A 427 17.26 19.39 -3.98
N ILE A 428 17.25 20.02 -5.14
CA ILE A 428 16.05 20.18 -5.98
C ILE A 428 16.14 19.20 -7.13
N LYS A 429 15.14 18.36 -7.33
CA LYS A 429 15.08 17.45 -8.47
C LYS A 429 13.76 17.55 -9.20
N TRP A 430 13.81 17.99 -10.44
CA TRP A 430 12.71 17.90 -11.38
C TRP A 430 12.73 16.56 -12.11
N GLY A 431 11.56 16.03 -12.38
CA GLY A 431 11.46 14.84 -13.19
C GLY A 431 10.17 14.79 -13.99
N ASP A 432 10.26 14.16 -15.15
CA ASP A 432 9.12 13.71 -15.91
C ASP A 432 8.50 12.51 -15.18
N VAL A 433 7.21 12.55 -14.92
CA VAL A 433 6.48 11.47 -14.22
C VAL A 433 6.57 10.13 -14.95
N SER A 434 6.79 10.14 -16.27
CA SER A 434 6.92 8.91 -17.06
C SER A 434 8.21 8.12 -16.79
N CYS A 435 9.24 8.77 -16.21
CA CYS A 435 10.48 8.12 -15.83
C CYS A 435 10.66 7.93 -14.33
N GLY A 436 9.67 8.33 -13.54
CA GLY A 436 9.68 8.20 -12.08
C GLY A 436 8.89 6.99 -11.59
N THR A 437 9.25 6.52 -10.43
CA THR A 437 8.48 5.51 -9.68
C THR A 437 7.52 6.22 -8.72
N GLU A 438 6.22 5.99 -8.86
CA GLU A 438 5.23 6.50 -7.93
C GLU A 438 5.30 5.70 -6.63
N ILE A 439 5.64 6.38 -5.51
CA ILE A 439 5.78 5.76 -4.18
C ILE A 439 4.64 6.11 -3.21
N ALA A 440 3.78 7.04 -3.59
CA ALA A 440 2.54 7.43 -2.94
C ALA A 440 1.69 8.19 -3.96
N PRO A 441 0.39 8.44 -3.74
CA PRO A 441 -0.44 9.20 -4.66
C PRO A 441 0.23 10.53 -5.04
N TRP A 442 0.50 10.71 -6.35
CA TRP A 442 1.17 11.88 -6.93
C TRP A 442 2.58 12.18 -6.39
N THR A 443 3.24 11.20 -5.77
CA THR A 443 4.61 11.32 -5.27
C THR A 443 5.52 10.40 -6.08
N TYR A 444 6.43 10.99 -6.83
CA TYR A 444 7.35 10.28 -7.71
C TYR A 444 8.78 10.46 -7.23
N VAL A 445 9.58 9.42 -7.38
CA VAL A 445 11.04 9.45 -7.20
C VAL A 445 11.73 9.01 -8.50
N TRP A 446 12.93 9.52 -8.72
CA TRP A 446 13.72 9.23 -9.91
C TRP A 446 15.04 8.60 -9.48
N GLU A 447 15.17 7.32 -9.75
CA GLU A 447 16.27 6.48 -9.27
C GLU A 447 17.50 6.49 -10.22
N GLN A 448 17.41 7.19 -11.35
CA GLN A 448 18.52 7.28 -12.31
C GLN A 448 19.74 7.92 -11.67
N GLU A 449 20.91 7.33 -11.92
CA GLU A 449 22.20 7.89 -11.51
C GLU A 449 22.34 9.34 -11.99
N VAL A 450 22.63 10.25 -11.06
CA VAL A 450 22.76 11.68 -11.35
C VAL A 450 24.18 11.98 -11.85
N GLN A 451 24.27 12.55 -13.06
CA GLN A 451 25.53 12.94 -13.68
C GLN A 451 25.76 14.45 -13.51
N PRO A 452 26.97 14.87 -13.12
CA PRO A 452 27.27 16.30 -13.03
C PRO A 452 27.40 16.91 -14.43
N VAL A 453 26.77 18.05 -14.65
CA VAL A 453 26.97 18.84 -15.85
C VAL A 453 28.39 19.47 -15.81
N SER A 454 29.12 19.33 -16.89
CA SER A 454 30.42 19.99 -17.02
C SER A 454 30.23 21.49 -17.33
N ALA A 455 31.00 22.34 -16.66
CA ALA A 455 31.06 23.75 -17.02
C ALA A 455 31.39 23.91 -18.51
N PHE A 456 30.82 24.92 -19.12
CA PHE A 456 31.11 25.25 -20.51
C PHE A 456 32.61 25.49 -20.65
N THR A 457 33.36 24.52 -21.13
CA THR A 457 34.64 24.81 -21.73
C THR A 457 34.31 25.22 -23.16
N SER A 458 34.48 26.48 -23.50
CA SER A 458 34.27 27.07 -24.83
C SER A 458 35.11 26.45 -25.95
N LEU A 459 35.18 25.11 -25.96
CA LEU A 459 35.93 24.32 -26.92
C LEU A 459 35.07 23.17 -27.51
N ASP A 460 33.85 22.99 -27.10
CA ASP A 460 32.92 22.21 -27.90
C ASP A 460 32.57 23.05 -29.12
N GLU A 461 33.07 22.60 -30.25
CA GLU A 461 32.87 23.23 -31.56
C GLU A 461 31.38 23.54 -31.70
N ALA A 462 31.03 24.84 -31.69
CA ALA A 462 29.76 25.29 -32.20
C ALA A 462 29.58 24.67 -33.57
N GLN A 463 28.71 23.67 -33.69
CA GLN A 463 28.32 23.14 -35.00
C GLN A 463 27.70 24.30 -35.77
N GLY A 464 28.47 24.97 -36.54
CA GLY A 464 27.94 25.96 -37.45
C GLY A 464 28.86 27.04 -37.93
N ASN A 465 29.91 27.45 -37.25
CA ASN A 465 30.87 28.42 -37.79
C ASN A 465 32.23 28.26 -37.13
N THR A 466 33.01 27.27 -37.57
CA THR A 466 34.42 27.12 -37.17
C THR A 466 35.22 28.27 -37.70
N LEU A 467 35.72 29.16 -36.83
CA LEU A 467 36.63 30.22 -37.17
C LEU A 467 37.89 29.59 -37.81
N SER A 468 38.11 29.84 -39.08
CA SER A 468 39.29 29.32 -39.79
C SER A 468 40.54 30.08 -39.38
N VAL A 469 41.50 29.35 -38.78
CA VAL A 469 42.80 29.89 -38.33
C VAL A 469 43.92 29.10 -38.99
N PHE A 470 44.74 29.75 -39.83
CA PHE A 470 45.85 29.09 -40.54
C PHE A 470 47.05 30.02 -40.76
N PRO A 471 48.31 29.53 -40.71
CA PRO A 471 48.64 28.20 -40.22
C PRO A 471 48.43 28.07 -38.73
N ASN A 472 47.95 26.89 -38.29
CA ASN A 472 47.85 26.51 -36.90
C ASN A 472 48.45 25.09 -36.78
N PRO A 473 49.57 24.86 -36.13
CA PRO A 473 50.37 25.82 -35.33
C PRO A 473 50.99 26.99 -36.11
N SER A 474 51.07 28.15 -35.46
CA SER A 474 51.68 29.37 -35.97
C SER A 474 53.21 29.43 -35.71
N PHE A 475 53.94 29.93 -36.65
CA PHE A 475 55.39 30.17 -36.56
C PHE A 475 55.73 31.66 -36.84
N GLY A 476 55.13 32.56 -36.14
CA GLY A 476 55.31 34.01 -36.20
C GLY A 476 54.19 34.79 -36.82
N GLU A 477 53.28 34.16 -37.54
CA GLU A 477 52.03 34.77 -38.00
C GLU A 477 50.96 33.72 -38.26
N THR A 478 49.70 34.09 -38.08
CA THR A 478 48.53 33.31 -38.46
C THR A 478 47.47 34.22 -39.07
N PHE A 479 46.53 33.64 -39.78
CA PHE A 479 45.42 34.33 -40.41
C PHE A 479 44.11 33.80 -39.92
N VAL A 480 43.15 34.70 -39.67
CA VAL A 480 41.79 34.38 -39.23
C VAL A 480 40.85 34.78 -40.35
N THR A 481 39.99 33.86 -40.81
CA THR A 481 38.94 34.18 -41.78
C THR A 481 37.68 34.65 -41.05
N VAL A 482 37.25 35.91 -41.35
CA VAL A 482 36.02 36.46 -40.78
C VAL A 482 34.85 36.21 -41.74
N GLU A 483 33.77 35.64 -41.26
CA GLU A 483 32.63 35.22 -42.11
C GLU A 483 31.49 36.23 -42.22
N SER A 484 31.61 37.40 -41.57
CA SER A 484 30.57 38.42 -41.53
C SER A 484 31.07 39.81 -41.94
N ASN A 485 30.16 40.63 -42.48
CA ASN A 485 30.44 42.04 -42.79
C ASN A 485 30.22 42.91 -41.53
N GLY A 486 31.07 43.92 -41.35
CA GLY A 486 30.93 44.94 -40.27
C GLY A 486 32.22 45.13 -39.47
N ILE A 487 32.08 45.83 -38.33
CA ILE A 487 33.21 46.05 -37.42
C ILE A 487 33.48 44.75 -36.65
N SER A 488 34.66 44.15 -36.85
CA SER A 488 35.09 42.98 -36.13
C SER A 488 36.20 43.32 -35.13
N VAL A 489 36.04 42.83 -33.90
CA VAL A 489 37.03 42.88 -32.84
C VAL A 489 37.64 41.49 -32.73
N ILE A 490 38.91 41.35 -33.09
CA ILE A 490 39.67 40.08 -33.05
C ILE A 490 40.60 40.19 -31.84
N SER A 491 40.38 39.36 -30.84
CA SER A 491 41.17 39.30 -29.62
C SER A 491 41.86 37.96 -29.44
N VAL A 492 43.07 37.98 -28.92
CA VAL A 492 43.83 36.77 -28.59
C VAL A 492 44.04 36.72 -27.08
N PHE A 493 43.72 35.58 -26.47
CA PHE A 493 43.81 35.35 -25.03
C PHE A 493 44.80 34.20 -24.75
N ASP A 494 45.52 34.30 -23.66
CA ASP A 494 46.29 33.16 -23.11
C ASP A 494 45.40 32.14 -22.39
N MET A 495 46.02 31.07 -21.89
CA MET A 495 45.31 29.99 -21.13
C MET A 495 44.70 30.46 -19.79
N GLN A 496 45.11 31.63 -19.29
CA GLN A 496 44.60 32.23 -18.07
C GLN A 496 43.48 33.26 -18.34
N GLY A 497 43.11 33.43 -19.64
CA GLY A 497 42.09 34.40 -20.05
C GLY A 497 42.61 35.84 -20.17
N HIS A 498 43.92 36.12 -20.05
CA HIS A 498 44.47 37.44 -20.25
C HIS A 498 44.54 37.76 -21.74
N MET A 499 44.06 38.94 -22.13
CA MET A 499 44.13 39.41 -23.51
C MET A 499 45.56 39.80 -23.84
N VAL A 500 46.17 39.10 -24.80
CA VAL A 500 47.54 39.30 -25.25
C VAL A 500 47.64 40.14 -26.54
N SER A 501 46.56 40.19 -27.33
CA SER A 501 46.47 41.03 -28.53
C SER A 501 45.03 41.32 -28.91
N THR A 502 44.77 42.47 -29.52
CA THR A 502 43.46 42.82 -30.09
C THR A 502 43.62 43.65 -31.34
N VAL A 503 42.75 43.39 -32.34
CA VAL A 503 42.67 44.12 -33.60
C VAL A 503 41.20 44.46 -33.85
N THR A 504 40.91 45.76 -34.06
CA THR A 504 39.55 46.21 -34.43
C THR A 504 39.61 46.78 -35.83
N ARG A 505 38.79 46.26 -36.74
CA ARG A 505 38.69 46.76 -38.11
C ARG A 505 37.35 46.43 -38.75
N GLU A 506 37.00 47.16 -39.79
CA GLU A 506 35.90 46.81 -40.68
C GLU A 506 36.32 45.67 -41.56
N THR A 507 35.51 44.61 -41.63
CA THR A 507 35.78 43.36 -42.39
C THR A 507 34.63 43.01 -43.30
N MET A 508 34.93 42.28 -44.40
CA MET A 508 33.94 41.67 -45.26
C MET A 508 33.93 40.13 -45.04
N ALA A 509 32.80 39.51 -45.25
CA ALA A 509 32.69 38.07 -45.18
C ALA A 509 33.70 37.38 -46.12
N GLY A 510 34.47 36.40 -45.61
CA GLY A 510 35.56 35.73 -46.31
C GLY A 510 36.91 36.47 -46.26
N GLU A 511 36.99 37.64 -45.61
CA GLU A 511 38.26 38.36 -45.46
C GLU A 511 39.14 37.69 -44.42
N THR A 512 40.45 37.60 -44.72
CA THR A 512 41.46 37.11 -43.80
C THR A 512 42.18 38.22 -43.08
N VAL A 513 42.23 38.16 -41.76
CA VAL A 513 42.94 39.10 -40.91
C VAL A 513 44.21 38.48 -40.36
N ARG A 514 45.35 39.14 -40.57
CA ARG A 514 46.64 38.68 -40.10
C ARG A 514 46.82 39.01 -38.61
N ILE A 515 47.27 37.98 -37.85
CA ILE A 515 47.67 38.08 -36.44
C ILE A 515 49.19 37.83 -36.37
N ASP A 516 49.91 38.77 -35.80
CA ASP A 516 51.37 38.65 -35.59
C ASP A 516 51.60 37.88 -34.26
N THR A 517 52.21 36.70 -34.34
CA THR A 517 52.46 35.83 -33.17
C THR A 517 53.95 35.81 -32.77
N ARG A 518 54.85 36.63 -33.40
CA ARG A 518 56.26 36.63 -33.10
C ARG A 518 56.67 37.04 -31.71
N MET A 519 55.79 37.82 -31.05
CA MET A 519 56.01 38.29 -29.69
C MET A 519 55.26 37.44 -28.64
N MET A 520 54.59 36.39 -29.08
CA MET A 520 53.87 35.44 -28.20
C MET A 520 54.81 34.32 -27.84
N GLU A 521 54.78 33.85 -26.60
CA GLU A 521 55.52 32.70 -26.14
C GLU A 521 54.93 31.41 -26.77
N SER A 522 55.74 30.36 -26.90
CA SER A 522 55.22 29.07 -27.35
C SER A 522 54.18 28.53 -26.39
N GLY A 523 52.99 28.25 -26.89
CA GLY A 523 51.87 27.86 -26.03
C GLY A 523 50.53 27.76 -26.78
N VAL A 524 49.47 27.57 -26.02
CA VAL A 524 48.07 27.52 -26.50
C VAL A 524 47.41 28.86 -26.19
N TYR A 525 46.74 29.41 -27.18
CA TYR A 525 45.99 30.66 -27.12
C TYR A 525 44.60 30.44 -27.70
N PHE A 526 43.69 31.38 -27.41
CA PHE A 526 42.36 31.44 -28.00
C PHE A 526 42.22 32.74 -28.81
N ILE A 527 41.70 32.59 -30.02
CA ILE A 527 41.34 33.75 -30.86
C ILE A 527 39.82 33.87 -30.80
N MET A 528 39.35 35.04 -30.41
CA MET A 528 37.94 35.42 -30.41
C MET A 528 37.72 36.50 -31.47
N VAL A 529 36.74 36.26 -32.34
CA VAL A 529 36.23 37.28 -33.27
C VAL A 529 34.84 37.63 -32.86
N ASN A 530 34.66 38.89 -32.50
CA ASN A 530 33.35 39.43 -32.08
C ASN A 530 32.93 40.51 -33.07
N ASN A 531 31.73 40.41 -33.63
CA ASN A 531 31.08 41.45 -34.42
C ASN A 531 29.63 41.58 -34.01
N ASP A 532 28.89 42.60 -34.57
CA ASP A 532 27.51 42.93 -34.19
C ASP A 532 26.51 41.75 -34.28
N ASN A 533 26.86 40.62 -34.92
CA ASN A 533 25.96 39.53 -35.22
C ASN A 533 26.38 38.18 -34.62
N ALA A 534 27.67 37.99 -34.27
CA ALA A 534 28.17 36.71 -33.77
C ALA A 534 29.51 36.82 -33.05
N THR A 535 29.78 35.97 -32.10
CA THR A 535 31.09 35.71 -31.51
C THR A 535 31.57 34.34 -31.99
N GLN A 536 32.79 34.28 -32.53
CA GLN A 536 33.46 33.08 -32.98
C GLN A 536 34.76 32.87 -32.24
N ILE A 537 35.09 31.66 -31.87
CA ILE A 537 36.34 31.35 -31.15
C ILE A 537 37.07 30.20 -31.82
N ALA A 538 38.40 30.27 -31.84
CA ALA A 538 39.23 29.17 -32.28
C ALA A 538 40.48 29.04 -31.40
N LYS A 539 41.00 27.83 -31.30
CA LYS A 539 42.27 27.50 -30.64
C LYS A 539 43.43 27.83 -31.57
N LEU A 540 44.43 28.55 -31.07
CA LEU A 540 45.70 28.80 -31.74
C LEU A 540 46.85 28.16 -30.96
N VAL A 541 47.70 27.40 -31.64
CA VAL A 541 48.96 26.89 -31.11
C VAL A 541 50.11 27.73 -31.69
N VAL A 542 50.92 28.36 -30.83
CA VAL A 542 52.13 29.10 -31.20
C VAL A 542 53.35 28.22 -30.87
N LYS A 543 54.26 28.04 -31.84
CA LYS A 543 55.49 27.24 -31.70
C LYS A 543 56.71 28.10 -31.75
#